data_f552aae91b21f8987f140e3c529f6403
#
_entry.id   f552aae91b21f8987f140e3c529f6403
#
_cell.length_a   1.000
_cell.length_b   1.000
_cell.length_c   1.000
_cell.angle_alpha   90.00
_cell.angle_beta   90.00
_cell.angle_gamma   90.00
#
_symmetry.space_group_name_H-M   'P 1'
#
loop_
_entity.id
_entity.type
_entity.pdbx_description
1 polymer ?
#
loop_
_entity_poly.entity_id
_entity_poly.type
_entity_poly.pdbx_seq_one_letter_code
_entity_poly.pdbx_strand_id
1 'polypeptide(L)'
;MTGETGAGKSIILGALNLVMGGRADTKAITDGEDKCIIEAEFDECIVRRELYANGKSRSFVDDSVVTLAELKTLAARLIDIHSQHANLLLENDDFQLSIVDAIAGNQAETAAYATAYEAYLQAQKALHDLQALARKTQADADYIAFRYQTLADAHLEEGEMASLEEEQFRLSHAEEIRTALETAANAIDGEEMSVLELLRMCNLSTAAPELQERIESVKIELRDIADEANKQAERTEFDPERLGEVEERLGLLNTLLRKYNAASEEELIGMRDELQRQNEQINSFDADIARLQKELDSRTADLEKAALALRKTRESVREPIARQLVKNLTRLGIAHAKIDIAITDAPDYTPAGKDDVQFMFAANLNQSLRRVSEVASGGEISRIMLCIKALIASKNGLPTIIFDEIDTGVSGEVASQMGDIMQQMALSRQIIAITHLPQIAAKGQTQYLVYKADTAQRTETHIKRLTEEERVEQIATMLSGKHPTPAAIENARQLLANA
;
A
#
# COMPACT_ATOMS: atom_id res chain seq x y z
N MET A 1 -33.16 29.40 -11.27
CA MET A 1 -32.44 30.56 -11.90
C MET A 1 -32.75 30.56 -13.38
N THR A 2 -33.15 31.70 -13.87
CA THR A 2 -33.53 31.93 -15.30
C THR A 2 -32.68 33.05 -15.88
N GLY A 3 -32.59 33.16 -17.22
CA GLY A 3 -31.86 34.20 -17.93
C GLY A 3 -31.62 33.81 -19.38
N GLU A 4 -31.35 34.79 -20.25
CA GLU A 4 -31.06 34.55 -21.66
C GLU A 4 -29.80 33.65 -21.83
N THR A 5 -29.72 32.90 -22.92
CA THR A 5 -28.53 32.14 -23.29
C THR A 5 -27.34 33.09 -23.41
N GLY A 6 -26.23 32.80 -22.70
CA GLY A 6 -25.10 33.72 -22.64
C GLY A 6 -25.18 34.84 -21.59
N ALA A 7 -26.26 34.93 -20.79
CA ALA A 7 -26.41 35.94 -19.73
C ALA A 7 -25.45 35.81 -18.55
N GLY A 8 -24.57 34.77 -18.52
CA GLY A 8 -23.61 34.60 -17.45
C GLY A 8 -23.95 33.46 -16.48
N LYS A 9 -24.95 32.62 -16.76
CA LYS A 9 -25.27 31.44 -15.94
C LYS A 9 -24.05 30.54 -15.75
N SER A 10 -23.25 30.34 -16.79
CA SER A 10 -21.98 29.57 -16.75
C SER A 10 -20.92 30.22 -15.87
N ILE A 11 -20.96 31.54 -15.64
CA ILE A 11 -20.02 32.23 -14.73
C ILE A 11 -20.31 31.83 -13.28
N ILE A 12 -21.59 31.75 -12.91
CA ILE A 12 -22.03 31.35 -11.57
C ILE A 12 -21.59 29.89 -11.30
N LEU A 13 -21.80 28.99 -12.27
CA LEU A 13 -21.36 27.61 -12.17
C LEU A 13 -19.85 27.50 -12.13
N GLY A 14 -19.14 28.31 -12.90
CA GLY A 14 -17.68 28.40 -12.84
C GLY A 14 -17.19 28.81 -11.45
N ALA A 15 -17.83 29.82 -10.85
CA ALA A 15 -17.53 30.26 -9.50
C ALA A 15 -17.80 29.17 -8.47
N LEU A 16 -18.95 28.50 -8.53
CA LEU A 16 -19.27 27.36 -7.64
C LEU A 16 -18.29 26.19 -7.81
N ASN A 17 -17.95 25.84 -9.04
CA ASN A 17 -16.95 24.80 -9.28
C ASN A 17 -15.57 25.16 -8.70
N LEU A 18 -15.18 26.44 -8.76
CA LEU A 18 -13.94 26.92 -8.15
C LEU A 18 -13.97 26.80 -6.63
N VAL A 19 -15.08 27.19 -5.98
CA VAL A 19 -15.29 27.04 -4.53
C VAL A 19 -15.26 25.57 -4.12
N MET A 20 -15.75 24.67 -4.96
CA MET A 20 -15.68 23.20 -4.71
C MET A 20 -14.30 22.57 -4.96
N GLY A 21 -13.27 23.36 -5.23
CA GLY A 21 -11.92 22.83 -5.47
C GLY A 21 -11.66 22.40 -6.91
N GLY A 22 -12.49 22.89 -7.87
CA GLY A 22 -12.23 22.72 -9.30
C GLY A 22 -10.92 23.36 -9.75
N ARG A 23 -10.46 22.99 -10.94
CA ARG A 23 -9.22 23.54 -11.52
C ARG A 23 -9.30 25.05 -11.65
N ALA A 24 -8.31 25.75 -11.10
CA ALA A 24 -8.19 27.19 -11.26
C ALA A 24 -7.73 27.52 -12.70
N ASP A 25 -8.49 28.42 -13.39
CA ASP A 25 -8.10 28.96 -14.67
C ASP A 25 -7.97 30.50 -14.51
N THR A 26 -6.85 31.05 -14.91
CA THR A 26 -6.60 32.49 -14.88
C THR A 26 -7.60 33.29 -15.76
N LYS A 27 -8.26 32.66 -16.71
CA LYS A 27 -9.36 33.23 -17.49
C LYS A 27 -10.57 33.67 -16.65
N ALA A 28 -10.67 33.19 -15.40
CA ALA A 28 -11.71 33.65 -14.46
C ALA A 28 -11.38 35.04 -13.86
N ILE A 29 -10.15 35.54 -14.06
CA ILE A 29 -9.75 36.87 -13.61
C ILE A 29 -10.09 37.88 -14.70
N THR A 30 -10.72 38.96 -14.32
CA THR A 30 -11.04 40.05 -15.23
C THR A 30 -9.76 40.69 -15.79
N ASP A 31 -9.72 40.98 -17.08
CA ASP A 31 -8.54 41.59 -17.70
C ASP A 31 -8.17 42.90 -16.99
N GLY A 32 -6.90 43.03 -16.60
CA GLY A 32 -6.36 44.15 -15.83
C GLY A 32 -6.43 44.01 -14.32
N GLU A 33 -7.05 42.95 -13.80
CA GLU A 33 -7.08 42.68 -12.34
C GLU A 33 -6.00 41.68 -11.92
N ASP A 34 -5.46 41.84 -10.70
CA ASP A 34 -4.42 41.00 -10.17
C ASP A 34 -4.95 39.69 -9.61
N LYS A 35 -6.21 39.65 -9.18
CA LYS A 35 -6.83 38.49 -8.54
C LYS A 35 -8.36 38.45 -8.73
N CYS A 36 -8.89 37.21 -8.62
CA CYS A 36 -10.32 36.92 -8.49
C CYS A 36 -10.57 36.31 -7.11
N ILE A 37 -11.59 36.74 -6.40
CA ILE A 37 -12.04 36.22 -5.12
C ILE A 37 -13.46 35.70 -5.30
N ILE A 38 -13.66 34.45 -4.84
CA ILE A 38 -14.96 33.80 -4.81
C ILE A 38 -15.21 33.34 -3.39
N GLU A 39 -16.38 33.70 -2.85
CA GLU A 39 -16.79 33.31 -1.52
C GLU A 39 -18.19 32.71 -1.58
N ALA A 40 -18.39 31.61 -0.87
CA ALA A 40 -19.70 30.98 -0.72
C ALA A 40 -19.94 30.68 0.76
N GLU A 41 -21.09 31.10 1.24
CA GLU A 41 -21.57 30.85 2.59
C GLU A 41 -22.51 29.63 2.58
N PHE A 42 -22.20 28.66 3.42
CA PHE A 42 -23.01 27.49 3.69
C PHE A 42 -23.44 27.51 5.16
N ASP A 43 -24.48 26.76 5.49
CA ASP A 43 -24.98 26.70 6.89
C ASP A 43 -23.89 26.33 7.91
N GLU A 44 -22.91 25.53 7.50
CA GLU A 44 -21.84 25.00 8.38
C GLU A 44 -20.54 25.82 8.31
N CYS A 45 -20.26 26.55 7.21
CA CYS A 45 -18.96 27.23 7.01
C CYS A 45 -19.00 28.23 5.85
N ILE A 46 -18.00 29.11 5.83
CA ILE A 46 -17.71 29.99 4.71
C ILE A 46 -16.50 29.48 3.94
N VAL A 47 -16.67 29.23 2.65
CA VAL A 47 -15.60 28.80 1.76
C VAL A 47 -15.18 29.94 0.86
N ARG A 48 -13.91 30.34 0.90
CA ARG A 48 -13.34 31.38 0.04
C ARG A 48 -12.20 30.81 -0.80
N ARG A 49 -12.19 31.16 -2.07
CA ARG A 49 -11.13 30.84 -3.01
C ARG A 49 -10.56 32.11 -3.65
N GLU A 50 -9.24 32.25 -3.60
CA GLU A 50 -8.51 33.33 -4.25
C GLU A 50 -7.66 32.79 -5.39
N LEU A 51 -7.81 33.37 -6.59
CA LEU A 51 -7.02 33.08 -7.77
C LEU A 51 -6.18 34.29 -8.10
N TYR A 52 -4.91 34.11 -8.38
CA TYR A 52 -3.97 35.18 -8.72
C TYR A 52 -3.55 35.09 -10.19
N ALA A 53 -3.28 36.25 -10.83
CA ALA A 53 -2.86 36.32 -12.24
C ALA A 53 -1.57 35.52 -12.53
N ASN A 54 -0.74 35.26 -11.52
CA ASN A 54 0.46 34.42 -11.63
C ASN A 54 0.17 32.91 -11.62
N GLY A 55 -1.09 32.49 -11.69
CA GLY A 55 -1.54 31.08 -11.70
C GLY A 55 -1.60 30.43 -10.32
N LYS A 56 -1.24 31.12 -9.23
CA LYS A 56 -1.39 30.59 -7.86
C LYS A 56 -2.84 30.67 -7.42
N SER A 57 -3.26 29.75 -6.55
CA SER A 57 -4.57 29.83 -5.88
C SER A 57 -4.45 29.47 -4.40
N ARG A 58 -5.32 30.07 -3.58
CA ARG A 58 -5.46 29.78 -2.16
C ARG A 58 -6.89 29.44 -1.82
N SER A 59 -7.10 28.52 -0.92
CA SER A 59 -8.40 28.10 -0.43
C SER A 59 -8.49 28.35 1.07
N PHE A 60 -9.66 28.81 1.52
CA PHE A 60 -9.92 29.11 2.92
C PHE A 60 -11.26 28.50 3.32
N VAL A 61 -11.35 28.01 4.53
CA VAL A 61 -12.58 27.61 5.21
C VAL A 61 -12.60 28.33 6.56
N ASP A 62 -13.63 29.13 6.82
CA ASP A 62 -13.75 30.01 8.00
C ASP A 62 -12.44 30.79 8.27
N ASP A 63 -11.92 31.46 7.22
CA ASP A 63 -10.67 32.20 7.18
C ASP A 63 -9.37 31.41 7.41
N SER A 64 -9.45 30.10 7.67
CA SER A 64 -8.30 29.22 7.80
C SER A 64 -7.85 28.69 6.43
N VAL A 65 -6.54 28.74 6.16
CA VAL A 65 -5.97 28.22 4.90
C VAL A 65 -6.10 26.69 4.89
N VAL A 66 -6.68 26.14 3.84
CA VAL A 66 -6.82 24.68 3.65
C VAL A 66 -6.19 24.23 2.33
N THR A 67 -5.80 22.98 2.28
CA THR A 67 -5.32 22.34 1.05
C THR A 67 -6.46 22.12 0.05
N LEU A 68 -6.13 21.94 -1.22
CA LEU A 68 -7.14 21.64 -2.25
C LEU A 68 -7.82 20.28 -2.02
N ALA A 69 -7.12 19.32 -1.42
CA ALA A 69 -7.66 18.01 -1.07
C ALA A 69 -8.70 18.11 0.06
N GLU A 70 -8.39 18.83 1.13
CA GLU A 70 -9.33 19.11 2.22
C GLU A 70 -10.55 19.87 1.72
N LEU A 71 -10.35 20.89 0.89
CA LEU A 71 -11.46 21.62 0.29
C LEU A 71 -12.38 20.71 -0.53
N LYS A 72 -11.83 19.84 -1.38
CA LYS A 72 -12.64 18.89 -2.17
C LYS A 72 -13.44 17.93 -1.30
N THR A 73 -12.83 17.43 -0.24
CA THR A 73 -13.50 16.52 0.72
C THR A 73 -14.67 17.23 1.42
N LEU A 74 -14.47 18.48 1.85
CA LEU A 74 -15.52 19.28 2.46
C LEU A 74 -16.62 19.59 1.45
N ALA A 75 -16.26 20.10 0.26
CA ALA A 75 -17.20 20.50 -0.79
C ALA A 75 -18.11 19.35 -1.23
N ALA A 76 -17.60 18.13 -1.32
CA ALA A 76 -18.37 16.93 -1.65
C ALA A 76 -19.49 16.64 -0.63
N ARG A 77 -19.41 17.18 0.59
CA ARG A 77 -20.42 17.06 1.64
C ARG A 77 -21.43 18.22 1.64
N LEU A 78 -21.08 19.35 1.05
CA LEU A 78 -21.87 20.57 1.08
C LEU A 78 -22.78 20.73 -0.15
N ILE A 79 -22.26 20.39 -1.33
CA ILE A 79 -22.90 20.70 -2.59
C ILE A 79 -22.59 19.65 -3.66
N ASP A 80 -23.61 19.33 -4.47
CA ASP A 80 -23.49 18.46 -5.64
C ASP A 80 -23.96 19.23 -6.87
N ILE A 81 -23.10 19.35 -7.88
CA ILE A 81 -23.42 20.03 -9.12
C ILE A 81 -23.65 19.01 -10.23
N HIS A 82 -24.89 18.94 -10.70
CA HIS A 82 -25.24 18.16 -11.88
C HIS A 82 -25.20 19.05 -13.11
N SER A 83 -24.16 18.91 -13.92
CA SER A 83 -23.98 19.57 -15.21
C SER A 83 -24.05 18.56 -16.36
N GLN A 84 -24.05 19.06 -17.60
CA GLN A 84 -24.03 18.21 -18.80
C GLN A 84 -22.89 17.17 -18.82
N HIS A 85 -21.77 17.41 -18.10
CA HIS A 85 -20.67 16.49 -17.96
C HIS A 85 -20.90 15.44 -16.86
N ALA A 86 -21.89 15.61 -16.00
CA ALA A 86 -22.22 14.60 -14.97
C ALA A 86 -22.79 13.30 -15.58
N ASN A 87 -23.16 13.30 -16.84
CA ASN A 87 -23.55 12.10 -17.59
C ASN A 87 -22.41 11.07 -17.63
N LEU A 88 -21.15 11.52 -17.65
CA LEU A 88 -19.96 10.65 -17.59
C LEU A 88 -19.83 9.93 -16.24
N LEU A 89 -20.49 10.38 -15.18
CA LEU A 89 -20.48 9.70 -13.90
C LEU A 89 -21.15 8.32 -13.96
N LEU A 90 -22.16 8.15 -14.83
CA LEU A 90 -22.81 6.84 -15.04
C LEU A 90 -21.93 5.84 -15.79
N GLU A 91 -20.83 6.27 -16.38
CA GLU A 91 -19.81 5.40 -16.97
C GLU A 91 -18.83 4.86 -15.91
N ASN A 92 -18.81 5.48 -14.72
CA ASN A 92 -17.92 5.10 -13.64
C ASN A 92 -18.59 4.05 -12.73
N ASP A 93 -18.00 2.85 -12.68
CA ASP A 93 -18.53 1.73 -11.89
C ASP A 93 -18.49 2.03 -10.38
N ASP A 94 -17.49 2.76 -9.89
CA ASP A 94 -17.42 3.19 -8.48
C ASP A 94 -18.59 4.12 -8.11
N PHE A 95 -18.98 5.00 -9.03
CA PHE A 95 -20.15 5.86 -8.83
C PHE A 95 -21.44 5.04 -8.78
N GLN A 96 -21.62 4.10 -9.69
CA GLN A 96 -22.77 3.20 -9.69
C GLN A 96 -22.86 2.37 -8.39
N LEU A 97 -21.73 1.85 -7.93
CA LEU A 97 -21.63 1.15 -6.64
C LEU A 97 -22.02 2.07 -5.47
N SER A 98 -21.51 3.30 -5.47
CA SER A 98 -21.81 4.28 -4.41
C SER A 98 -23.30 4.61 -4.30
N ILE A 99 -24.05 4.61 -5.42
CA ILE A 99 -25.50 4.78 -5.45
C ILE A 99 -26.19 3.64 -4.70
N VAL A 100 -25.79 2.40 -4.99
CA VAL A 100 -26.38 1.21 -4.35
C VAL A 100 -26.09 1.21 -2.86
N ASP A 101 -24.86 1.50 -2.46
CA ASP A 101 -24.45 1.57 -1.03
C ASP A 101 -25.18 2.69 -0.29
N ALA A 102 -25.33 3.87 -0.91
CA ALA A 102 -26.06 4.98 -0.32
C ALA A 102 -27.55 4.63 -0.05
N ILE A 103 -28.17 3.89 -0.97
CA ILE A 103 -29.58 3.50 -0.85
C ILE A 103 -29.73 2.34 0.13
N ALA A 104 -28.79 1.40 0.15
CA ALA A 104 -28.74 0.29 1.08
C ALA A 104 -28.52 0.75 2.53
N GLY A 105 -27.84 1.87 2.74
CA GLY A 105 -27.52 2.39 4.07
C GLY A 105 -26.57 1.46 4.83
N ASN A 106 -25.65 0.81 4.12
CA ASN A 106 -24.77 -0.27 4.58
C ASN A 106 -23.41 0.22 5.11
N GLN A 107 -23.36 1.41 5.72
CA GLN A 107 -22.12 1.98 6.25
C GLN A 107 -21.42 1.05 7.26
N ALA A 108 -22.19 0.30 8.06
CA ALA A 108 -21.63 -0.64 9.03
C ALA A 108 -20.92 -1.82 8.35
N GLU A 109 -21.55 -2.40 7.33
CA GLU A 109 -21.02 -3.52 6.56
C GLU A 109 -19.80 -3.07 5.72
N THR A 110 -19.86 -1.88 5.15
CA THR A 110 -18.73 -1.27 4.42
C THR A 110 -17.53 -1.04 5.34
N ALA A 111 -17.74 -0.53 6.56
CA ALA A 111 -16.70 -0.34 7.55
C ALA A 111 -16.12 -1.68 8.03
N ALA A 112 -16.96 -2.68 8.26
CA ALA A 112 -16.53 -4.03 8.65
C ALA A 112 -15.70 -4.68 7.53
N TYR A 113 -16.13 -4.54 6.27
CA TYR A 113 -15.38 -5.01 5.11
C TYR A 113 -14.02 -4.31 4.99
N ALA A 114 -13.98 -2.99 5.10
CA ALA A 114 -12.73 -2.21 5.03
C ALA A 114 -11.71 -2.67 6.07
N THR A 115 -12.16 -2.94 7.31
CA THR A 115 -11.31 -3.46 8.38
C THR A 115 -10.77 -4.85 8.05
N ALA A 116 -11.61 -5.75 7.53
CA ALA A 116 -11.21 -7.10 7.13
C ALA A 116 -10.25 -7.06 5.92
N TYR A 117 -10.49 -6.18 4.97
CA TYR A 117 -9.63 -5.99 3.79
C TYR A 117 -8.24 -5.49 4.16
N GLU A 118 -8.15 -4.53 5.07
CA GLU A 118 -6.87 -4.04 5.57
C GLU A 118 -6.07 -5.15 6.28
N ALA A 119 -6.74 -5.93 7.15
CA ALA A 119 -6.11 -7.07 7.82
C ALA A 119 -5.62 -8.14 6.84
N TYR A 120 -6.38 -8.42 5.79
CA TYR A 120 -5.99 -9.32 4.70
C TYR A 120 -4.73 -8.81 3.96
N LEU A 121 -4.70 -7.53 3.58
CA LEU A 121 -3.54 -6.95 2.90
C LEU A 121 -2.27 -6.97 3.77
N GLN A 122 -2.41 -6.74 5.07
CA GLN A 122 -1.29 -6.82 6.01
C GLN A 122 -0.75 -8.25 6.11
N ALA A 123 -1.62 -9.25 6.24
CA ALA A 123 -1.22 -10.65 6.29
C ALA A 123 -0.58 -11.12 4.97
N GLN A 124 -1.14 -10.72 3.82
CA GLN A 124 -0.59 -11.02 2.50
C GLN A 124 0.82 -10.42 2.32
N LYS A 125 1.00 -9.18 2.73
CA LYS A 125 2.29 -8.50 2.68
C LYS A 125 3.31 -9.17 3.60
N ALA A 126 2.94 -9.48 4.84
CA ALA A 126 3.85 -10.14 5.79
C ALA A 126 4.34 -11.50 5.27
N LEU A 127 3.44 -12.31 4.70
CA LEU A 127 3.80 -13.58 4.08
C LEU A 127 4.73 -13.39 2.88
N HIS A 128 4.41 -12.44 2.00
CA HIS A 128 5.21 -12.13 0.82
C HIS A 128 6.63 -11.68 1.20
N ASP A 129 6.75 -10.76 2.16
CA ASP A 129 8.04 -10.22 2.62
C ASP A 129 8.91 -11.33 3.25
N LEU A 130 8.31 -12.22 4.08
CA LEU A 130 9.02 -13.35 4.66
C LEU A 130 9.46 -14.37 3.60
N GLN A 131 8.60 -14.69 2.64
CA GLN A 131 8.96 -15.59 1.52
C GLN A 131 10.09 -15.02 0.66
N ALA A 132 10.09 -13.71 0.42
CA ALA A 132 11.17 -13.04 -0.32
C ALA A 132 12.50 -13.10 0.46
N LEU A 133 12.47 -12.88 1.77
CA LEU A 133 13.62 -13.02 2.66
C LEU A 133 14.13 -14.46 2.68
N ALA A 134 13.26 -15.43 2.89
CA ALA A 134 13.61 -16.86 2.90
C ALA A 134 14.29 -17.29 1.59
N ARG A 135 13.73 -16.91 0.42
CA ARG A 135 14.34 -17.20 -0.89
C ARG A 135 15.74 -16.61 -1.04
N LYS A 136 15.97 -15.39 -0.55
CA LYS A 136 17.29 -14.74 -0.61
C LYS A 136 18.30 -15.48 0.28
N THR A 137 17.88 -15.90 1.47
CA THR A 137 18.75 -16.56 2.44
C THR A 137 18.98 -18.03 2.07
N GLN A 138 18.03 -18.71 1.42
CA GLN A 138 18.15 -20.10 0.98
C GLN A 138 19.32 -20.34 0.01
N ALA A 139 19.68 -19.33 -0.81
CA ALA A 139 20.81 -19.43 -1.72
C ALA A 139 22.14 -19.67 -1.00
N ASP A 140 22.27 -19.22 0.24
CA ASP A 140 23.47 -19.35 1.06
C ASP A 140 23.33 -20.45 2.15
N ALA A 141 22.13 -21.04 2.29
CA ALA A 141 21.81 -21.98 3.38
C ALA A 141 22.76 -23.17 3.45
N ASP A 142 23.01 -23.83 2.33
CA ASP A 142 23.89 -25.00 2.26
C ASP A 142 25.35 -24.65 2.63
N TYR A 143 25.79 -23.48 2.22
CA TYR A 143 27.12 -22.99 2.53
C TYR A 143 27.27 -22.65 4.02
N ILE A 144 26.26 -21.99 4.60
CA ILE A 144 26.20 -21.67 6.04
C ILE A 144 26.19 -22.97 6.87
N ALA A 145 25.31 -23.91 6.50
CA ALA A 145 25.19 -25.19 7.17
C ALA A 145 26.51 -25.97 7.10
N PHE A 146 27.15 -26.06 5.94
CA PHE A 146 28.44 -26.72 5.77
C PHE A 146 29.55 -26.09 6.63
N ARG A 147 29.64 -24.76 6.63
CA ARG A 147 30.62 -24.04 7.45
C ARG A 147 30.39 -24.24 8.94
N TYR A 148 29.15 -24.17 9.38
CA TYR A 148 28.77 -24.44 10.78
C TYR A 148 29.16 -25.84 11.17
N GLN A 149 28.80 -26.88 10.39
CA GLN A 149 29.11 -28.25 10.68
C GLN A 149 30.63 -28.48 10.77
N THR A 150 31.40 -27.89 9.84
CA THR A 150 32.87 -28.00 9.86
C THR A 150 33.49 -27.49 11.19
N LEU A 151 33.01 -26.35 11.70
CA LEU A 151 33.50 -25.77 12.94
C LEU A 151 32.93 -26.46 14.18
N ALA A 152 31.68 -26.95 14.11
CA ALA A 152 31.07 -27.72 15.20
C ALA A 152 31.76 -29.06 15.42
N ASP A 153 32.06 -29.80 14.33
CA ASP A 153 32.76 -31.09 14.39
C ASP A 153 34.21 -30.94 14.88
N ALA A 154 34.78 -29.76 14.78
CA ALA A 154 36.13 -29.49 15.25
C ALA A 154 36.25 -29.42 16.79
N HIS A 155 35.14 -29.34 17.52
CA HIS A 155 35.10 -29.31 18.99
C HIS A 155 36.11 -28.31 19.58
N LEU A 156 36.04 -27.05 19.14
CA LEU A 156 36.94 -25.98 19.54
C LEU A 156 36.73 -25.60 21.01
N GLU A 157 37.84 -25.49 21.77
CA GLU A 157 37.85 -25.06 23.17
C GLU A 157 38.73 -23.80 23.31
N GLU A 158 38.34 -22.87 24.17
CA GLU A 158 39.12 -21.67 24.45
C GLU A 158 40.45 -21.99 25.11
N GLY A 159 41.57 -21.45 24.60
CA GLY A 159 42.92 -21.66 25.14
C GLY A 159 43.55 -23.00 24.82
N GLU A 160 42.87 -23.84 24.00
CA GLU A 160 43.35 -25.16 23.60
C GLU A 160 44.69 -25.07 22.86
N MET A 161 44.82 -24.15 21.94
CA MET A 161 46.01 -24.01 21.10
C MET A 161 47.26 -23.68 21.94
N ALA A 162 47.15 -22.72 22.85
CA ALA A 162 48.26 -22.35 23.72
C ALA A 162 48.70 -23.52 24.64
N SER A 163 47.73 -24.29 25.16
CA SER A 163 47.98 -25.46 25.97
C SER A 163 48.68 -26.58 25.19
N LEU A 164 48.22 -26.81 23.96
CA LEU A 164 48.83 -27.84 23.09
C LEU A 164 50.22 -27.43 22.59
N GLU A 165 50.48 -26.17 22.32
CA GLU A 165 51.81 -25.65 21.96
C GLU A 165 52.80 -25.80 23.12
N GLU A 166 52.38 -25.56 24.35
CA GLU A 166 53.21 -25.79 25.54
C GLU A 166 53.49 -27.29 25.76
N GLU A 167 52.47 -28.14 25.56
CA GLU A 167 52.62 -29.59 25.65
C GLU A 167 53.55 -30.15 24.55
N GLN A 168 53.39 -29.69 23.30
CA GLN A 168 54.26 -30.04 22.19
C GLN A 168 55.72 -29.69 22.47
N PHE A 169 55.95 -28.45 22.96
CA PHE A 169 57.30 -28.02 23.31
C PHE A 169 57.93 -28.93 24.36
N ARG A 170 57.21 -29.31 25.43
CA ARG A 170 57.73 -30.22 26.47
C ARG A 170 58.05 -31.63 25.93
N LEU A 171 57.14 -32.19 25.14
CA LEU A 171 57.28 -33.54 24.57
C LEU A 171 58.40 -33.60 23.55
N SER A 172 58.51 -32.64 22.66
CA SER A 172 59.62 -32.56 21.67
C SER A 172 60.94 -32.32 22.33
N HIS A 173 61.02 -31.56 23.40
CA HIS A 173 62.28 -31.34 24.16
C HIS A 173 62.70 -32.59 24.90
N ALA A 174 61.75 -33.37 25.45
CA ALA A 174 62.01 -34.65 26.04
C ALA A 174 62.55 -35.71 25.01
N GLU A 175 61.94 -35.66 23.78
CA GLU A 175 62.41 -36.48 22.65
C GLU A 175 63.86 -36.17 22.26
N GLU A 176 64.19 -34.88 22.09
CA GLU A 176 65.55 -34.44 21.76
C GLU A 176 66.58 -34.87 22.81
N ILE A 177 66.25 -34.65 24.07
CA ILE A 177 67.16 -35.11 25.23
C ILE A 177 67.33 -36.57 25.18
N ARG A 178 66.28 -37.36 25.08
CA ARG A 178 66.37 -38.85 25.10
C ARG A 178 67.18 -39.35 23.90
N THR A 179 66.93 -38.84 22.70
CA THR A 179 67.67 -39.22 21.47
C THR A 179 69.15 -38.88 21.58
N ALA A 180 69.52 -37.73 22.18
CA ALA A 180 70.89 -37.32 22.38
C ALA A 180 71.58 -38.23 23.36
N LEU A 181 70.93 -38.61 24.48
CA LEU A 181 71.47 -39.52 25.46
C LEU A 181 71.66 -40.98 24.94
N GLU A 182 70.66 -41.50 24.21
CA GLU A 182 70.72 -42.80 23.54
C GLU A 182 71.83 -42.81 22.46
N THR A 183 71.98 -41.75 21.70
CA THR A 183 73.04 -41.66 20.70
C THR A 183 74.41 -41.62 21.32
N ALA A 184 74.60 -40.91 22.44
CA ALA A 184 75.86 -40.88 23.20
C ALA A 184 76.18 -42.22 23.79
N ALA A 185 75.19 -42.88 24.44
CA ALA A 185 75.39 -44.23 25.01
C ALA A 185 75.80 -45.30 23.93
N ASN A 186 75.08 -45.30 22.81
CA ASN A 186 75.35 -46.18 21.68
C ASN A 186 76.70 -45.92 21.02
N ALA A 187 77.15 -44.67 20.92
CA ALA A 187 78.48 -44.37 20.41
C ALA A 187 79.58 -44.90 21.32
N ILE A 188 79.34 -44.94 22.64
CA ILE A 188 80.31 -45.43 23.64
C ILE A 188 80.26 -46.91 23.70
N ASP A 189 79.13 -47.59 23.92
CA ASP A 189 78.98 -49.04 24.18
C ASP A 189 77.86 -49.69 23.34
N GLY A 190 77.66 -49.27 22.10
CA GLY A 190 76.71 -49.86 21.16
C GLY A 190 77.19 -51.14 20.53
N GLU A 191 76.29 -51.84 19.80
CA GLU A 191 76.54 -53.12 19.18
C GLU A 191 77.51 -53.06 17.98
N GLU A 192 77.61 -51.91 17.27
CA GLU A 192 78.45 -51.78 16.08
C GLU A 192 79.51 -50.66 16.25
N MET A 193 80.81 -51.03 16.13
CA MET A 193 81.93 -50.07 16.13
C MET A 193 81.94 -49.05 17.29
N SER A 194 81.54 -49.46 18.47
CA SER A 194 81.59 -48.59 19.62
C SER A 194 83.01 -48.25 20.06
N VAL A 195 83.17 -47.12 20.78
CA VAL A 195 84.46 -46.68 21.28
C VAL A 195 85.03 -47.79 22.22
N LEU A 196 84.23 -48.44 23.09
CA LEU A 196 84.66 -49.51 23.96
C LEU A 196 85.08 -50.77 23.19
N GLU A 197 84.41 -51.06 22.07
CA GLU A 197 84.82 -52.20 21.21
C GLU A 197 86.18 -51.95 20.55
N LEU A 198 86.35 -50.74 20.00
CA LEU A 198 87.65 -50.38 19.45
C LEU A 198 88.76 -50.35 20.43
N LEU A 199 88.55 -49.96 21.68
CA LEU A 199 89.50 -49.99 22.76
C LEU A 199 89.77 -51.43 23.24
N ARG A 200 88.86 -52.39 23.10
CA ARG A 200 89.07 -53.81 23.39
C ARG A 200 90.03 -54.43 22.36
N MET A 201 90.00 -53.94 21.14
CA MET A 201 90.94 -54.42 20.09
C MET A 201 92.37 -53.94 20.32
N CYS A 202 92.59 -52.94 21.15
CA CYS A 202 93.91 -52.42 21.49
C CYS A 202 94.55 -53.21 22.58
N ASN A 203 95.58 -54.09 22.23
CA ASN A 203 96.36 -54.83 23.19
C ASN A 203 97.80 -54.29 23.23
N LEU A 204 98.14 -53.54 24.23
CA LEU A 204 99.45 -52.92 24.45
C LEU A 204 100.17 -53.49 25.66
N SER A 205 99.66 -54.56 26.28
CA SER A 205 100.17 -55.18 27.56
C SER A 205 101.64 -55.55 27.50
N THR A 206 102.14 -55.92 26.33
CA THR A 206 103.58 -56.31 26.12
C THR A 206 104.47 -55.16 25.70
N ALA A 207 103.91 -54.19 24.94
CA ALA A 207 104.67 -53.10 24.32
C ALA A 207 104.70 -51.80 25.15
N ALA A 208 103.66 -51.55 25.94
CA ALA A 208 103.49 -50.35 26.75
C ALA A 208 102.48 -50.58 27.89
N PRO A 209 102.87 -51.29 28.97
CA PRO A 209 101.97 -51.72 30.07
C PRO A 209 101.28 -50.54 30.78
N GLU A 210 102.00 -49.43 30.97
CA GLU A 210 101.44 -48.20 31.59
C GLU A 210 100.33 -47.56 30.74
N LEU A 211 100.44 -47.63 29.40
CA LEU A 211 99.37 -47.16 28.50
C LEU A 211 98.18 -48.10 28.48
N GLN A 212 98.44 -49.47 28.63
CA GLN A 212 97.33 -50.43 28.76
C GLN A 212 96.49 -50.18 30.04
N GLU A 213 97.20 -49.93 31.19
CA GLU A 213 96.47 -49.60 32.44
C GLU A 213 95.60 -48.32 32.35
N ARG A 214 96.10 -47.30 31.63
CA ARG A 214 95.35 -46.12 31.38
C ARG A 214 94.13 -46.38 30.45
N ILE A 215 94.29 -47.21 29.41
CA ILE A 215 93.19 -47.62 28.53
C ILE A 215 92.10 -48.36 29.31
N GLU A 216 92.50 -49.28 30.22
CA GLU A 216 91.57 -50.03 31.08
C GLU A 216 90.79 -49.06 32.00
N SER A 217 91.45 -48.05 32.57
CA SER A 217 90.80 -47.03 33.38
C SER A 217 89.79 -46.19 32.59
N VAL A 218 90.13 -45.77 31.35
CA VAL A 218 89.24 -45.06 30.45
C VAL A 218 88.05 -45.91 30.01
N LYS A 219 88.23 -47.20 29.77
CA LYS A 219 87.16 -48.13 29.46
C LYS A 219 86.11 -48.23 30.58
N ILE A 220 86.58 -48.26 31.86
CA ILE A 220 85.68 -48.29 33.02
C ILE A 220 84.87 -46.96 33.07
N GLU A 221 85.54 -45.82 32.93
CA GLU A 221 84.92 -44.49 32.93
C GLU A 221 83.92 -44.36 31.80
N LEU A 222 84.28 -44.79 30.57
CA LEU A 222 83.35 -44.69 29.40
C LEU A 222 82.15 -45.60 29.62
N ARG A 223 82.29 -46.78 30.27
CA ARG A 223 81.12 -47.62 30.55
C ARG A 223 80.19 -46.97 31.57
N ASP A 224 80.76 -46.37 32.61
CA ASP A 224 79.99 -45.60 33.60
C ASP A 224 79.22 -44.46 32.99
N ILE A 225 79.82 -43.69 32.02
CA ILE A 225 79.16 -42.62 31.28
C ILE A 225 78.00 -43.17 30.41
N ALA A 226 78.22 -44.28 29.68
CA ALA A 226 77.20 -44.92 28.89
C ALA A 226 76.03 -45.43 29.76
N ASP A 227 76.33 -46.10 30.89
CA ASP A 227 75.32 -46.53 31.84
C ASP A 227 74.49 -45.36 32.43
N GLU A 228 75.17 -44.26 32.78
CA GLU A 228 74.50 -43.09 33.31
C GLU A 228 73.63 -42.40 32.23
N ALA A 229 74.13 -42.30 30.96
CA ALA A 229 73.37 -41.78 29.85
C ALA A 229 72.09 -42.61 29.57
N ASN A 230 72.22 -43.98 29.58
CA ASN A 230 71.07 -44.87 29.44
C ASN A 230 70.04 -44.66 30.59
N LYS A 231 70.47 -44.57 31.83
CA LYS A 231 69.60 -44.33 32.97
C LYS A 231 68.92 -42.99 32.90
N GLN A 232 69.58 -41.97 32.42
CA GLN A 232 68.95 -40.65 32.23
C GLN A 232 67.96 -40.70 31.07
N ALA A 233 68.26 -41.38 29.95
CA ALA A 233 67.34 -41.58 28.86
C ALA A 233 66.02 -42.28 29.28
N GLU A 234 66.20 -43.41 30.13
CA GLU A 234 65.06 -44.15 30.69
C GLU A 234 64.20 -43.30 31.65
N ARG A 235 64.79 -42.35 32.36
CA ARG A 235 64.07 -41.43 33.26
C ARG A 235 63.39 -40.28 32.54
N THR A 236 63.74 -40.02 31.31
CA THR A 236 63.09 -38.98 30.51
C THR A 236 61.71 -39.49 30.01
N GLU A 237 60.65 -39.01 30.62
CA GLU A 237 59.30 -39.33 30.22
C GLU A 237 59.03 -38.79 28.81
N PHE A 238 59.15 -39.63 27.80
CA PHE A 238 58.83 -39.36 26.43
C PHE A 238 57.65 -40.21 25.94
N ASP A 239 56.58 -39.56 25.49
CA ASP A 239 55.42 -40.26 24.97
C ASP A 239 55.23 -39.87 23.47
N PRO A 240 55.70 -40.74 22.55
CA PRO A 240 55.59 -40.44 21.09
C PRO A 240 54.14 -40.49 20.56
N GLU A 241 53.30 -41.31 21.18
CA GLU A 241 51.92 -41.47 20.81
C GLU A 241 51.15 -40.16 21.11
N ARG A 242 51.37 -39.62 22.32
CA ARG A 242 50.82 -38.34 22.75
C ARG A 242 51.36 -37.16 21.95
N LEU A 243 52.65 -37.13 21.60
CA LEU A 243 53.22 -36.10 20.74
C LEU A 243 52.53 -36.08 19.35
N GLY A 244 52.31 -37.26 18.75
CA GLY A 244 51.61 -37.40 17.49
C GLY A 244 50.15 -36.89 17.55
N GLU A 245 49.42 -37.19 18.62
CA GLU A 245 48.07 -36.68 18.85
C GLU A 245 48.05 -35.15 18.96
N VAL A 246 48.98 -34.55 19.70
CA VAL A 246 49.11 -33.10 19.88
C VAL A 246 49.44 -32.42 18.55
N GLU A 247 50.36 -33.00 17.76
CA GLU A 247 50.72 -32.46 16.45
C GLU A 247 49.56 -32.52 15.43
N GLU A 248 48.82 -33.63 15.41
CA GLU A 248 47.62 -33.78 14.57
C GLU A 248 46.57 -32.77 14.96
N ARG A 249 46.32 -32.57 16.26
CA ARG A 249 45.35 -31.60 16.76
C ARG A 249 45.73 -30.14 16.44
N LEU A 250 46.99 -29.77 16.66
CA LEU A 250 47.52 -28.45 16.26
C LEU A 250 47.45 -28.24 14.74
N GLY A 251 47.74 -29.29 13.97
CA GLY A 251 47.61 -29.27 12.51
C GLY A 251 46.19 -28.96 12.04
N LEU A 252 45.19 -29.58 12.70
CA LEU A 252 43.77 -29.31 12.46
C LEU A 252 43.41 -27.87 12.79
N LEU A 253 43.77 -27.37 13.98
CA LEU A 253 43.49 -26.01 14.42
C LEU A 253 44.11 -24.98 13.47
N ASN A 254 45.39 -25.12 13.12
CA ASN A 254 46.09 -24.25 12.17
C ASN A 254 45.45 -24.27 10.75
N THR A 255 44.95 -25.43 10.34
CA THR A 255 44.24 -25.55 9.04
C THR A 255 42.92 -24.78 9.07
N LEU A 256 42.15 -24.83 10.15
CA LEU A 256 40.94 -24.11 10.35
C LEU A 256 41.20 -22.60 10.41
N LEU A 257 42.20 -22.13 11.16
CA LEU A 257 42.58 -20.71 11.22
C LEU A 257 42.86 -20.12 9.82
N ARG A 258 43.66 -20.87 9.01
CA ARG A 258 43.95 -20.45 7.61
C ARG A 258 42.72 -20.48 6.72
N LYS A 259 41.91 -21.55 6.81
CA LYS A 259 40.72 -21.74 5.97
C LYS A 259 39.68 -20.63 6.21
N TYR A 260 39.52 -20.22 7.46
CA TYR A 260 38.54 -19.22 7.86
C TYR A 260 39.13 -17.81 8.00
N ASN A 261 40.46 -17.65 7.77
CA ASN A 261 41.19 -16.40 7.94
C ASN A 261 40.99 -15.80 9.33
N ALA A 262 41.01 -16.65 10.35
CA ALA A 262 40.86 -16.26 11.74
C ALA A 262 42.24 -16.08 12.38
N ALA A 263 42.36 -15.11 13.29
CA ALA A 263 43.59 -14.82 14.00
C ALA A 263 43.80 -15.72 15.26
N SER A 264 42.68 -16.24 15.81
CA SER A 264 42.73 -17.09 17.01
C SER A 264 41.56 -18.08 17.02
N GLU A 265 41.65 -19.07 17.96
CA GLU A 265 40.58 -20.03 18.20
C GLU A 265 39.31 -19.40 18.77
N GLU A 266 39.41 -18.34 19.56
CA GLU A 266 38.24 -17.58 20.04
C GLU A 266 37.49 -16.96 18.88
N GLU A 267 38.19 -16.49 17.83
CA GLU A 267 37.56 -15.98 16.62
C GLU A 267 36.83 -17.08 15.85
N LEU A 268 37.41 -18.29 15.78
CA LEU A 268 36.74 -19.46 15.19
C LEU A 268 35.48 -19.87 15.97
N ILE A 269 35.54 -19.82 17.31
CA ILE A 269 34.40 -20.09 18.19
C ILE A 269 33.31 -19.03 17.96
N GLY A 270 33.67 -17.73 17.90
CA GLY A 270 32.75 -16.67 17.58
C GLY A 270 32.08 -16.82 16.19
N MET A 271 32.86 -17.27 15.18
CA MET A 271 32.32 -17.58 13.85
C MET A 271 31.36 -18.77 13.87
N ARG A 272 31.67 -19.82 14.63
CA ARG A 272 30.80 -21.00 14.83
C ARG A 272 29.46 -20.57 15.41
N ASP A 273 29.48 -19.78 16.47
CA ASP A 273 28.26 -19.33 17.18
C ASP A 273 27.40 -18.40 16.32
N GLU A 274 28.02 -17.58 15.48
CA GLU A 274 27.27 -16.73 14.51
C GLU A 274 26.64 -17.58 13.40
N LEU A 275 27.40 -18.57 12.86
CA LEU A 275 26.86 -19.48 11.84
C LEU A 275 25.75 -20.36 12.42
N GLN A 276 25.84 -20.75 13.69
CA GLN A 276 24.76 -21.46 14.38
C GLN A 276 23.48 -20.65 14.40
N ARG A 277 23.54 -19.38 14.82
CA ARG A 277 22.38 -18.46 14.85
C ARG A 277 21.75 -18.30 13.47
N GLN A 278 22.58 -18.14 12.43
CA GLN A 278 22.11 -18.03 11.05
C GLN A 278 21.42 -19.32 10.59
N ASN A 279 21.98 -20.47 10.89
CA ASN A 279 21.40 -21.79 10.53
C ASN A 279 20.07 -22.04 11.26
N GLU A 280 19.96 -21.69 12.53
CA GLU A 280 18.71 -21.78 13.30
C GLU A 280 17.63 -20.84 12.72
N GLN A 281 18.00 -19.62 12.33
CA GLN A 281 17.09 -18.67 11.69
C GLN A 281 16.56 -19.19 10.34
N ILE A 282 17.42 -19.80 9.52
CA ILE A 282 17.03 -20.41 8.24
C ILE A 282 16.01 -21.53 8.47
N ASN A 283 16.26 -22.38 9.44
CA ASN A 283 15.37 -23.50 9.77
C ASN A 283 14.01 -23.05 10.36
N SER A 284 13.92 -21.82 10.90
CA SER A 284 12.66 -21.28 11.43
C SER A 284 11.73 -20.75 10.33
N PHE A 285 12.24 -20.39 9.13
CA PHE A 285 11.45 -19.80 8.06
C PHE A 285 10.26 -20.66 7.62
N ASP A 286 10.43 -21.95 7.51
CA ASP A 286 9.35 -22.86 7.07
C ASP A 286 8.20 -22.86 8.09
N ALA A 287 8.50 -22.87 9.37
CA ALA A 287 7.49 -22.81 10.43
C ALA A 287 6.76 -21.44 10.44
N ASP A 288 7.51 -20.36 10.29
CA ASP A 288 6.93 -19.00 10.24
C ASP A 288 6.10 -18.77 8.98
N ILE A 289 6.55 -19.23 7.82
CA ILE A 289 5.79 -19.20 6.57
C ILE A 289 4.49 -20.00 6.73
N ALA A 290 4.54 -21.19 7.30
CA ALA A 290 3.35 -22.01 7.55
C ALA A 290 2.36 -21.33 8.52
N ARG A 291 2.87 -20.62 9.54
CA ARG A 291 2.06 -19.84 10.48
C ARG A 291 1.38 -18.64 9.78
N LEU A 292 2.16 -17.86 9.01
CA LEU A 292 1.63 -16.70 8.27
C LEU A 292 0.66 -17.11 7.16
N GLN A 293 0.87 -18.27 6.53
CA GLN A 293 -0.09 -18.82 5.56
C GLN A 293 -1.44 -19.11 6.22
N LYS A 294 -1.44 -19.77 7.39
CA LYS A 294 -2.67 -20.01 8.16
C LYS A 294 -3.36 -18.71 8.58
N GLU A 295 -2.57 -17.71 8.94
CA GLU A 295 -3.12 -16.40 9.28
C GLU A 295 -3.78 -15.75 8.04
N LEU A 296 -3.13 -15.77 6.89
CA LEU A 296 -3.68 -15.28 5.63
C LEU A 296 -4.98 -16.01 5.27
N ASP A 297 -5.01 -17.35 5.40
CA ASP A 297 -6.21 -18.14 5.13
C ASP A 297 -7.37 -17.74 6.06
N SER A 298 -7.09 -17.51 7.34
CA SER A 298 -8.08 -17.02 8.30
C SER A 298 -8.59 -15.61 7.94
N ARG A 299 -7.68 -14.67 7.60
CA ARG A 299 -8.08 -13.31 7.18
C ARG A 299 -8.86 -13.32 5.88
N THR A 300 -8.53 -14.22 4.96
CA THR A 300 -9.27 -14.41 3.71
C THR A 300 -10.69 -14.89 3.98
N ALA A 301 -10.88 -15.82 4.91
CA ALA A 301 -12.21 -16.29 5.30
C ALA A 301 -13.05 -15.18 5.98
N ASP A 302 -12.43 -14.37 6.85
CA ASP A 302 -13.09 -13.22 7.46
C ASP A 302 -13.51 -12.17 6.42
N LEU A 303 -12.61 -11.88 5.46
CA LEU A 303 -12.87 -10.97 4.35
C LEU A 303 -14.01 -11.47 3.45
N GLU A 304 -14.01 -12.75 3.09
CA GLU A 304 -15.09 -13.38 2.30
C GLU A 304 -16.44 -13.24 3.00
N LYS A 305 -16.48 -13.50 4.31
CA LYS A 305 -17.69 -13.34 5.12
C LYS A 305 -18.19 -11.90 5.14
N ALA A 306 -17.29 -10.94 5.28
CA ALA A 306 -17.62 -9.52 5.24
C ALA A 306 -18.11 -9.09 3.84
N ALA A 307 -17.48 -9.58 2.77
CA ALA A 307 -17.89 -9.34 1.39
C ALA A 307 -19.29 -9.88 1.10
N LEU A 308 -19.60 -11.10 1.54
CA LEU A 308 -20.93 -11.70 1.39
C LEU A 308 -22.00 -10.91 2.17
N ALA A 309 -21.69 -10.43 3.37
CA ALA A 309 -22.60 -9.59 4.14
C ALA A 309 -22.91 -8.28 3.42
N LEU A 310 -21.87 -7.61 2.90
CA LEU A 310 -22.00 -6.37 2.14
C LEU A 310 -22.81 -6.60 0.86
N ARG A 311 -22.51 -7.65 0.11
CA ARG A 311 -23.26 -8.04 -1.11
C ARG A 311 -24.75 -8.24 -0.84
N LYS A 312 -25.08 -8.93 0.24
CA LYS A 312 -26.48 -9.16 0.63
C LYS A 312 -27.26 -7.85 0.83
N THR A 313 -26.62 -6.82 1.40
CA THR A 313 -27.26 -5.50 1.54
C THR A 313 -27.49 -4.85 0.19
N ARG A 314 -26.54 -4.94 -0.73
CA ARG A 314 -26.62 -4.41 -2.10
C ARG A 314 -27.72 -5.10 -2.90
N GLU A 315 -27.78 -6.43 -2.82
CA GLU A 315 -28.82 -7.22 -3.50
C GLU A 315 -30.23 -6.89 -2.98
N SER A 316 -30.38 -6.62 -1.70
CA SER A 316 -31.68 -6.31 -1.10
C SER A 316 -32.34 -5.04 -1.66
N VAL A 317 -31.54 -4.10 -2.14
CA VAL A 317 -32.03 -2.81 -2.71
C VAL A 317 -32.12 -2.79 -4.24
N ARG A 318 -31.61 -3.82 -4.91
CA ARG A 318 -31.60 -3.94 -6.39
C ARG A 318 -32.98 -3.73 -7.01
N GLU A 319 -33.98 -4.54 -6.62
CA GLU A 319 -35.33 -4.43 -7.15
C GLU A 319 -36.06 -3.16 -6.71
N PRO A 320 -36.00 -2.70 -5.46
CA PRO A 320 -36.55 -1.42 -5.03
C PRO A 320 -36.04 -0.25 -5.88
N ILE A 321 -34.73 -0.17 -6.12
CA ILE A 321 -34.11 0.87 -6.94
C ILE A 321 -34.66 0.79 -8.38
N ALA A 322 -34.59 -0.39 -9.00
CA ALA A 322 -35.04 -0.57 -10.38
C ALA A 322 -36.51 -0.18 -10.56
N ARG A 323 -37.40 -0.62 -9.68
CA ARG A 323 -38.83 -0.27 -9.70
C ARG A 323 -39.06 1.23 -9.57
N GLN A 324 -38.39 1.90 -8.64
CA GLN A 324 -38.57 3.34 -8.44
C GLN A 324 -38.04 4.17 -9.61
N LEU A 325 -36.90 3.75 -10.18
CA LEU A 325 -36.34 4.39 -11.38
C LEU A 325 -37.29 4.24 -12.57
N VAL A 326 -37.80 3.03 -12.84
CA VAL A 326 -38.79 2.80 -13.92
C VAL A 326 -40.03 3.65 -13.73
N LYS A 327 -40.59 3.71 -12.50
CA LYS A 327 -41.76 4.57 -12.20
C LYS A 327 -41.50 6.03 -12.51
N ASN A 328 -40.35 6.55 -12.12
CA ASN A 328 -40.02 7.97 -12.38
C ASN A 328 -39.73 8.21 -13.86
N LEU A 329 -39.02 7.33 -14.55
CA LEU A 329 -38.70 7.45 -15.98
C LEU A 329 -39.94 7.37 -16.84
N THR A 330 -40.93 6.54 -16.49
CA THR A 330 -42.22 6.52 -17.19
C THR A 330 -42.92 7.86 -17.09
N ARG A 331 -42.92 8.52 -15.94
CA ARG A 331 -43.46 9.90 -15.77
C ARG A 331 -42.68 10.90 -16.61
N LEU A 332 -41.38 10.69 -16.79
CA LEU A 332 -40.48 11.53 -17.59
C LEU A 332 -40.49 11.19 -19.09
N GLY A 333 -41.53 10.54 -19.56
CA GLY A 333 -41.76 10.30 -21.00
C GLY A 333 -41.01 9.08 -21.57
N ILE A 334 -40.41 8.24 -20.75
CA ILE A 334 -39.83 6.95 -21.21
C ILE A 334 -40.78 5.83 -20.81
N ALA A 335 -41.88 5.71 -21.54
CA ALA A 335 -43.03 4.84 -21.20
C ALA A 335 -42.68 3.35 -21.10
N HIS A 336 -41.65 2.91 -21.80
CA HIS A 336 -41.24 1.48 -21.88
C HIS A 336 -39.87 1.27 -21.25
N ALA A 337 -39.42 2.18 -20.38
CA ALA A 337 -38.16 2.03 -19.68
C ALA A 337 -38.06 0.69 -18.94
N LYS A 338 -36.95 0.00 -19.14
CA LYS A 338 -36.57 -1.16 -18.34
C LYS A 338 -35.23 -0.85 -17.68
N ILE A 339 -35.13 -1.08 -16.40
CA ILE A 339 -33.88 -0.94 -15.64
C ILE A 339 -33.66 -2.22 -14.85
N ASP A 340 -32.43 -2.67 -14.82
CA ASP A 340 -31.93 -3.68 -13.90
C ASP A 340 -30.57 -3.22 -13.35
N ILE A 341 -30.19 -3.72 -12.18
CA ILE A 341 -28.89 -3.49 -11.57
C ILE A 341 -28.18 -4.83 -11.52
N ALA A 342 -27.23 -5.03 -12.40
CA ALA A 342 -26.41 -6.25 -12.41
C ALA A 342 -25.37 -6.11 -11.29
N ILE A 343 -25.34 -7.10 -10.39
CA ILE A 343 -24.33 -7.24 -9.35
C ILE A 343 -23.61 -8.57 -9.63
N THR A 344 -22.35 -8.49 -10.01
CA THR A 344 -21.52 -9.64 -10.38
C THR A 344 -20.26 -9.69 -9.53
N ASP A 345 -19.56 -10.83 -9.51
CA ASP A 345 -18.29 -10.95 -8.81
C ASP A 345 -17.19 -10.20 -9.55
N ALA A 346 -16.50 -9.33 -8.86
CA ALA A 346 -15.22 -8.78 -9.32
C ALA A 346 -14.12 -9.87 -9.23
N PRO A 347 -13.13 -9.87 -10.14
CA PRO A 347 -12.07 -10.87 -10.14
C PRO A 347 -11.25 -10.86 -8.84
N ASP A 348 -11.04 -9.68 -8.26
CA ASP A 348 -10.24 -9.47 -7.08
C ASP A 348 -11.02 -8.71 -6.00
N TYR A 349 -10.56 -8.80 -4.76
CA TYR A 349 -11.04 -7.94 -3.69
C TYR A 349 -10.56 -6.50 -3.90
N THR A 350 -11.48 -5.55 -3.81
CA THR A 350 -11.18 -4.11 -3.92
C THR A 350 -11.44 -3.42 -2.57
N PRO A 351 -10.98 -2.17 -2.36
CA PRO A 351 -11.34 -1.41 -1.16
C PRO A 351 -12.85 -1.24 -0.94
N ALA A 352 -13.66 -1.34 -2.01
CA ALA A 352 -15.10 -1.14 -1.99
C ALA A 352 -15.91 -2.46 -1.95
N GLY A 353 -15.25 -3.62 -1.95
CA GLY A 353 -15.92 -4.92 -1.95
C GLY A 353 -15.41 -5.86 -3.01
N LYS A 354 -16.16 -6.92 -3.26
CA LYS A 354 -15.92 -7.92 -4.32
C LYS A 354 -17.02 -7.89 -5.38
N ASP A 355 -17.77 -6.78 -5.45
CA ASP A 355 -18.90 -6.64 -6.36
C ASP A 355 -18.58 -5.65 -7.47
N ASP A 356 -18.87 -6.03 -8.70
CA ASP A 356 -19.03 -5.16 -9.86
C ASP A 356 -20.51 -4.84 -10.04
N VAL A 357 -20.84 -3.55 -10.01
CA VAL A 357 -22.23 -3.06 -10.06
C VAL A 357 -22.45 -2.26 -11.33
N GLN A 358 -23.42 -2.68 -12.15
CA GLN A 358 -23.72 -2.03 -13.40
C GLN A 358 -25.21 -1.76 -13.56
N PHE A 359 -25.57 -0.52 -13.90
CA PHE A 359 -26.92 -0.16 -14.26
C PHE A 359 -27.19 -0.52 -15.71
N MET A 360 -28.14 -1.40 -15.91
CA MET A 360 -28.59 -1.87 -17.22
C MET A 360 -29.89 -1.19 -17.60
N PHE A 361 -29.99 -0.70 -18.84
CA PHE A 361 -31.11 0.08 -19.32
C PHE A 361 -31.57 -0.33 -20.72
N ALA A 362 -32.87 -0.20 -20.96
CA ALA A 362 -33.48 -0.20 -22.28
C ALA A 362 -34.64 0.81 -22.32
N ALA A 363 -34.65 1.67 -23.32
CA ALA A 363 -35.67 2.71 -23.48
C ALA A 363 -36.98 2.18 -24.10
N ASN A 364 -36.90 1.10 -24.89
CA ASN A 364 -38.01 0.59 -25.72
C ASN A 364 -38.25 -0.91 -25.50
N LEU A 365 -39.46 -1.37 -25.79
CA LEU A 365 -39.87 -2.77 -25.61
C LEU A 365 -39.00 -3.78 -26.36
N ASN A 366 -38.55 -3.41 -27.55
CA ASN A 366 -37.77 -4.30 -28.43
C ASN A 366 -36.27 -4.23 -28.24
N GLN A 367 -35.80 -3.51 -27.22
CA GLN A 367 -34.39 -3.41 -26.88
C GLN A 367 -34.03 -4.36 -25.73
N SER A 368 -32.88 -5.00 -25.85
CA SER A 368 -32.27 -5.76 -24.76
C SER A 368 -31.64 -4.79 -23.75
N LEU A 369 -31.60 -5.17 -22.50
CA LEU A 369 -30.86 -4.46 -21.46
C LEU A 369 -29.36 -4.40 -21.80
N ARG A 370 -28.80 -3.19 -21.79
CA ARG A 370 -27.36 -2.92 -21.98
C ARG A 370 -26.91 -1.91 -20.94
N ARG A 371 -25.61 -1.70 -20.81
CA ARG A 371 -25.08 -0.66 -19.91
C ARG A 371 -25.69 0.69 -20.25
N VAL A 372 -26.06 1.45 -19.22
CA VAL A 372 -26.66 2.80 -19.41
C VAL A 372 -25.78 3.68 -20.28
N SER A 373 -24.47 3.61 -20.10
CA SER A 373 -23.47 4.37 -20.87
C SER A 373 -23.45 4.06 -22.37
N GLU A 374 -23.92 2.88 -22.79
CA GLU A 374 -23.84 2.46 -24.18
C GLU A 374 -25.09 2.81 -25.00
N VAL A 375 -26.23 3.04 -24.34
CA VAL A 375 -27.54 2.97 -25.03
C VAL A 375 -28.35 4.25 -24.88
N ALA A 376 -28.16 4.99 -23.80
CA ALA A 376 -28.99 6.16 -23.52
C ALA A 376 -28.52 7.39 -24.31
N SER A 377 -29.46 8.09 -24.91
CA SER A 377 -29.22 9.43 -25.48
C SER A 377 -28.93 10.43 -24.35
N GLY A 378 -28.28 11.55 -24.66
CA GLY A 378 -27.97 12.59 -23.66
C GLY A 378 -29.18 13.03 -22.84
N GLY A 379 -30.36 13.18 -23.47
CA GLY A 379 -31.58 13.52 -22.75
C GLY A 379 -32.13 12.36 -21.88
N GLU A 380 -31.94 11.11 -22.28
CA GLU A 380 -32.32 9.97 -21.47
C GLU A 380 -31.40 9.82 -20.26
N ILE A 381 -30.08 9.96 -20.44
CA ILE A 381 -29.10 9.95 -19.35
C ILE A 381 -29.42 11.05 -18.31
N SER A 382 -29.72 12.26 -18.75
CA SER A 382 -30.10 13.36 -17.85
C SER A 382 -31.33 13.04 -17.02
N ARG A 383 -32.37 12.41 -17.62
CA ARG A 383 -33.56 11.94 -16.89
C ARG A 383 -33.26 10.80 -15.94
N ILE A 384 -32.43 9.84 -16.32
CA ILE A 384 -31.97 8.76 -15.44
C ILE A 384 -31.22 9.34 -14.25
N MET A 385 -30.31 10.30 -14.48
CA MET A 385 -29.57 10.95 -13.41
C MET A 385 -30.46 11.74 -12.46
N LEU A 386 -31.47 12.48 -12.97
CA LEU A 386 -32.46 13.12 -12.11
C LEU A 386 -33.16 12.10 -11.19
N CYS A 387 -33.61 10.99 -11.77
CA CYS A 387 -34.26 9.92 -10.99
C CYS A 387 -33.32 9.30 -9.93
N ILE A 388 -32.06 9.07 -10.27
CA ILE A 388 -31.05 8.58 -9.34
C ILE A 388 -30.79 9.59 -8.22
N LYS A 389 -30.60 10.86 -8.57
CA LYS A 389 -30.40 11.92 -7.58
C LYS A 389 -31.61 12.07 -6.65
N ALA A 390 -32.82 11.94 -7.17
CA ALA A 390 -34.04 11.93 -6.35
C ALA A 390 -34.10 10.76 -5.38
N LEU A 391 -33.62 9.57 -5.77
CA LEU A 391 -33.52 8.41 -4.90
C LEU A 391 -32.48 8.61 -3.78
N ILE A 392 -31.29 9.03 -4.13
CA ILE A 392 -30.20 9.28 -3.18
C ILE A 392 -30.61 10.42 -2.23
N ALA A 393 -31.26 11.44 -2.78
CA ALA A 393 -31.73 12.58 -2.02
C ALA A 393 -32.60 12.18 -0.82
N SER A 394 -33.38 11.10 -0.94
CA SER A 394 -34.23 10.63 0.18
C SER A 394 -33.44 9.98 1.31
N LYS A 395 -32.14 9.64 1.11
CA LYS A 395 -31.32 8.84 2.03
C LYS A 395 -30.07 9.58 2.53
N ASN A 396 -29.41 10.36 1.68
CA ASN A 396 -28.17 11.05 1.98
C ASN A 396 -28.39 12.52 2.36
N GLY A 397 -27.66 12.97 3.37
CA GLY A 397 -27.75 14.30 3.95
C GLY A 397 -27.07 15.43 3.17
N LEU A 398 -26.90 15.34 1.84
CA LEU A 398 -26.34 16.44 1.05
C LEU A 398 -27.27 17.65 1.11
N PRO A 399 -26.83 18.81 1.62
CA PRO A 399 -27.72 19.93 1.87
C PRO A 399 -28.16 20.66 0.58
N THR A 400 -27.29 20.71 -0.45
CA THR A 400 -27.55 21.45 -1.69
C THR A 400 -27.28 20.64 -2.94
N ILE A 401 -28.23 20.64 -3.90
CA ILE A 401 -28.03 20.06 -5.25
C ILE A 401 -28.33 21.14 -6.30
N ILE A 402 -27.43 21.29 -7.25
CA ILE A 402 -27.59 22.21 -8.40
C ILE A 402 -27.81 21.39 -9.66
N PHE A 403 -28.87 21.68 -10.38
CA PHE A 403 -29.16 21.13 -11.69
C PHE A 403 -28.91 22.18 -12.77
N ASP A 404 -27.95 21.90 -13.66
CA ASP A 404 -27.62 22.76 -14.79
C ASP A 404 -28.03 22.12 -16.09
N GLU A 405 -28.93 22.83 -16.85
CA GLU A 405 -29.42 22.45 -18.19
C GLU A 405 -29.89 20.98 -18.29
N ILE A 406 -30.44 20.44 -17.20
CA ILE A 406 -30.96 19.05 -17.17
C ILE A 406 -32.21 18.91 -18.06
N ASP A 407 -32.82 20.04 -18.45
CA ASP A 407 -34.01 20.16 -19.25
C ASP A 407 -33.76 20.18 -20.77
N THR A 408 -32.53 19.89 -21.20
CA THR A 408 -32.20 19.85 -22.63
C THR A 408 -32.96 18.72 -23.35
N GLY A 409 -33.66 19.07 -24.41
CA GLY A 409 -34.43 18.12 -25.24
C GLY A 409 -35.76 17.65 -24.64
N VAL A 410 -36.26 18.33 -23.61
CA VAL A 410 -37.60 18.08 -23.06
C VAL A 410 -38.52 19.28 -23.23
N SER A 411 -39.83 19.05 -23.20
CA SER A 411 -40.84 20.11 -23.31
C SER A 411 -42.18 19.67 -22.71
N GLY A 412 -43.06 20.60 -22.52
CA GLY A 412 -44.44 20.37 -22.12
C GLY A 412 -44.62 19.64 -20.81
N GLU A 413 -45.34 18.54 -20.84
CA GLU A 413 -45.67 17.75 -19.64
C GLU A 413 -44.45 17.13 -18.98
N VAL A 414 -43.47 16.66 -19.75
CA VAL A 414 -42.24 16.07 -19.20
C VAL A 414 -41.47 17.10 -18.39
N ALA A 415 -41.37 18.35 -18.84
CA ALA A 415 -40.74 19.44 -18.10
C ALA A 415 -41.48 19.75 -16.79
N SER A 416 -42.82 19.71 -16.79
CA SER A 416 -43.60 19.85 -15.56
C SER A 416 -43.31 18.74 -14.55
N GLN A 417 -43.30 17.48 -15.02
CA GLN A 417 -42.96 16.32 -14.16
C GLN A 417 -41.53 16.36 -13.61
N MET A 418 -40.56 16.89 -14.39
CA MET A 418 -39.19 17.13 -13.86
C MET A 418 -39.23 18.18 -12.76
N GLY A 419 -39.98 19.27 -12.93
CA GLY A 419 -40.20 20.30 -11.92
C GLY A 419 -40.79 19.70 -10.63
N ASP A 420 -41.79 18.82 -10.74
CA ASP A 420 -42.43 18.14 -9.59
C ASP A 420 -41.42 17.28 -8.82
N ILE A 421 -40.56 16.55 -9.53
CA ILE A 421 -39.52 15.74 -8.87
C ILE A 421 -38.53 16.66 -8.11
N MET A 422 -38.09 17.76 -8.74
CA MET A 422 -37.19 18.72 -8.08
C MET A 422 -37.85 19.37 -6.87
N GLN A 423 -39.14 19.73 -6.98
CA GLN A 423 -39.94 20.31 -5.89
C GLN A 423 -40.05 19.29 -4.69
N GLN A 424 -40.31 18.02 -4.99
CA GLN A 424 -40.33 16.99 -3.95
C GLN A 424 -38.95 16.85 -3.25
N MET A 425 -37.86 16.93 -4.00
CA MET A 425 -36.52 16.97 -3.40
C MET A 425 -36.30 18.20 -2.54
N ALA A 426 -36.85 19.33 -2.93
CA ALA A 426 -36.72 20.63 -2.24
C ALA A 426 -37.41 20.65 -0.87
N LEU A 427 -38.27 19.69 -0.54
CA LEU A 427 -38.88 19.59 0.79
C LEU A 427 -37.88 19.27 1.91
N SER A 428 -36.74 18.67 1.58
CA SER A 428 -35.75 18.23 2.56
C SER A 428 -34.34 18.82 2.37
N ARG A 429 -34.14 19.62 1.29
CA ARG A 429 -32.81 20.19 0.94
C ARG A 429 -32.96 21.37 -0.01
N GLN A 430 -31.86 22.12 -0.20
CA GLN A 430 -31.83 23.18 -1.18
C GLN A 430 -31.64 22.61 -2.59
N ILE A 431 -32.58 22.95 -3.51
CA ILE A 431 -32.46 22.61 -4.94
C ILE A 431 -32.33 23.92 -5.73
N ILE A 432 -31.26 24.01 -6.49
CA ILE A 432 -31.06 25.16 -7.42
C ILE A 432 -31.12 24.59 -8.84
N ALA A 433 -32.16 24.99 -9.60
CA ALA A 433 -32.30 24.65 -11.00
C ALA A 433 -31.94 25.85 -11.90
N ILE A 434 -31.02 25.64 -12.83
CA ILE A 434 -30.68 26.55 -13.89
C ILE A 434 -31.43 26.05 -15.13
N THR A 435 -32.47 26.78 -15.55
CA THR A 435 -33.41 26.29 -16.54
C THR A 435 -33.79 27.38 -17.54
N HIS A 436 -34.13 26.98 -18.75
CA HIS A 436 -34.74 27.80 -19.76
C HIS A 436 -36.25 27.50 -19.98
N LEU A 437 -36.77 26.47 -19.25
CA LEU A 437 -38.16 26.05 -19.38
C LEU A 437 -39.06 26.72 -18.34
N PRO A 438 -40.15 27.41 -18.77
CA PRO A 438 -41.09 28.07 -17.86
C PRO A 438 -41.78 27.12 -16.89
N GLN A 439 -42.00 25.84 -17.29
CA GLN A 439 -42.64 24.83 -16.47
C GLN A 439 -41.80 24.50 -15.24
N ILE A 440 -40.47 24.41 -15.38
CA ILE A 440 -39.54 24.16 -14.26
C ILE A 440 -39.39 25.45 -13.45
N ALA A 441 -39.22 26.60 -14.10
CA ALA A 441 -39.01 27.85 -13.42
C ALA A 441 -40.21 28.23 -12.50
N ALA A 442 -41.45 27.93 -12.94
CA ALA A 442 -42.65 28.17 -12.15
C ALA A 442 -42.70 27.37 -10.84
N LYS A 443 -42.14 26.14 -10.80
CA LYS A 443 -42.14 25.28 -9.62
C LYS A 443 -41.16 25.73 -8.52
N GLY A 444 -40.27 26.69 -8.81
CA GLY A 444 -39.34 27.22 -7.81
C GLY A 444 -40.04 28.12 -6.79
N GLN A 445 -39.75 27.96 -5.50
CA GLN A 445 -40.25 28.85 -4.43
C GLN A 445 -39.66 30.26 -4.58
N THR A 446 -38.42 30.36 -5.04
CA THR A 446 -37.70 31.61 -5.27
C THR A 446 -37.13 31.60 -6.67
N GLN A 447 -37.30 32.70 -7.41
CA GLN A 447 -36.75 32.83 -8.75
C GLN A 447 -35.72 33.96 -8.81
N TYR A 448 -34.55 33.65 -9.40
CA TYR A 448 -33.50 34.62 -9.68
C TYR A 448 -33.38 34.80 -11.19
N LEU A 449 -33.30 36.07 -11.62
CA LEU A 449 -32.98 36.42 -13.00
C LEU A 449 -31.50 36.77 -13.12
N VAL A 450 -30.81 36.09 -14.02
CA VAL A 450 -29.44 36.41 -14.43
C VAL A 450 -29.48 37.21 -15.69
N TYR A 451 -28.90 38.41 -15.68
CA TYR A 451 -28.91 39.32 -16.82
C TYR A 451 -27.58 40.06 -16.95
N LYS A 452 -27.31 40.55 -18.16
CA LYS A 452 -26.14 41.39 -18.43
C LYS A 452 -26.55 42.84 -18.44
N ALA A 453 -25.74 43.70 -17.84
CA ALA A 453 -25.84 45.14 -17.92
C ALA A 453 -24.52 45.70 -18.44
N ASP A 454 -24.63 46.58 -19.47
CA ASP A 454 -23.48 47.26 -20.02
C ASP A 454 -23.21 48.53 -19.23
N THR A 455 -22.04 48.64 -18.67
CA THR A 455 -21.50 49.88 -18.09
C THR A 455 -20.67 50.61 -19.15
N ALA A 456 -20.25 51.85 -18.86
CA ALA A 456 -19.45 52.63 -19.81
C ALA A 456 -18.07 51.97 -20.15
N GLN A 457 -17.64 50.97 -19.37
CA GLN A 457 -16.32 50.37 -19.50
C GLN A 457 -16.34 48.85 -19.76
N ARG A 458 -17.41 48.12 -19.34
CA ARG A 458 -17.51 46.68 -19.46
C ARG A 458 -18.95 46.17 -19.34
N THR A 459 -19.18 44.96 -19.84
CA THR A 459 -20.42 44.23 -19.60
C THR A 459 -20.31 43.47 -18.28
N GLU A 460 -21.24 43.65 -17.36
CA GLU A 460 -21.30 42.97 -16.06
C GLU A 460 -22.50 42.03 -15.99
N THR A 461 -22.29 40.86 -15.35
CA THR A 461 -23.38 39.91 -15.06
C THR A 461 -23.96 40.21 -13.68
N HIS A 462 -25.26 40.37 -13.60
CA HIS A 462 -26.01 40.63 -12.38
C HIS A 462 -27.01 39.52 -12.10
N ILE A 463 -27.32 39.32 -10.80
CA ILE A 463 -28.34 38.40 -10.34
C ILE A 463 -29.36 39.21 -9.54
N LYS A 464 -30.66 39.08 -9.89
CA LYS A 464 -31.75 39.72 -9.18
C LYS A 464 -32.75 38.69 -8.70
N ARG A 465 -33.13 38.74 -7.42
CA ARG A 465 -34.28 38.02 -6.90
C ARG A 465 -35.54 38.70 -7.39
N LEU A 466 -36.44 37.95 -8.01
CA LEU A 466 -37.70 38.47 -8.55
C LEU A 466 -38.80 38.54 -7.49
N THR A 467 -39.61 39.58 -7.52
CA THR A 467 -40.90 39.67 -6.83
C THR A 467 -41.93 38.77 -7.51
N GLU A 468 -43.08 38.54 -6.88
CA GLU A 468 -44.13 37.69 -7.47
C GLU A 468 -44.65 38.29 -8.82
N GLU A 469 -44.77 39.62 -8.92
CA GLU A 469 -45.17 40.29 -10.17
C GLU A 469 -44.09 40.12 -11.26
N GLU A 470 -42.81 40.31 -10.91
CA GLU A 470 -41.71 40.13 -11.83
C GLU A 470 -41.56 38.65 -12.25
N ARG A 471 -41.91 37.69 -11.39
CA ARG A 471 -41.97 36.27 -11.74
C ARG A 471 -43.00 36.00 -12.83
N VAL A 472 -44.22 36.55 -12.71
CA VAL A 472 -45.22 36.40 -13.74
C VAL A 472 -44.72 36.95 -15.07
N GLU A 473 -44.12 38.15 -15.08
CA GLU A 473 -43.59 38.79 -16.28
C GLU A 473 -42.46 37.97 -16.90
N GLN A 474 -41.52 37.44 -16.05
CA GLN A 474 -40.40 36.61 -16.51
C GLN A 474 -40.88 35.30 -17.10
N ILE A 475 -41.84 34.61 -16.46
CA ILE A 475 -42.40 33.33 -16.99
C ILE A 475 -43.16 33.64 -18.31
N ALA A 476 -43.90 34.71 -18.39
CA ALA A 476 -44.58 35.13 -19.63
C ALA A 476 -43.57 35.44 -20.76
N THR A 477 -42.44 36.08 -20.42
CA THR A 477 -41.34 36.32 -21.36
C THR A 477 -40.70 35.00 -21.84
N MET A 478 -40.55 34.02 -20.96
CA MET A 478 -40.04 32.68 -21.32
C MET A 478 -41.02 31.93 -22.23
N LEU A 479 -42.32 32.17 -22.13
CA LEU A 479 -43.37 31.56 -22.98
C LEU A 479 -43.50 32.19 -24.37
N SER A 480 -43.32 33.52 -24.48
CA SER A 480 -43.69 34.27 -25.71
C SER A 480 -42.61 35.20 -26.24
N GLY A 481 -41.44 35.29 -25.57
CA GLY A 481 -40.36 36.23 -25.93
C GLY A 481 -40.48 37.58 -25.24
N LYS A 482 -39.62 38.55 -25.63
CA LYS A 482 -39.39 39.83 -24.92
C LYS A 482 -40.61 40.73 -24.73
N HIS A 483 -41.66 40.52 -25.48
CA HIS A 483 -42.92 41.33 -25.39
C HIS A 483 -44.10 40.39 -25.14
N PRO A 484 -44.33 39.97 -23.87
CA PRO A 484 -45.36 39.01 -23.54
C PRO A 484 -46.80 39.61 -23.89
N THR A 485 -47.56 38.73 -24.51
CA THR A 485 -49.00 39.09 -24.80
C THR A 485 -49.84 38.92 -23.53
N PRO A 486 -51.04 39.57 -23.48
CA PRO A 486 -51.95 39.35 -22.34
C PRO A 486 -52.27 37.85 -22.09
N ALA A 487 -52.38 37.06 -23.16
CA ALA A 487 -52.60 35.62 -23.07
C ALA A 487 -51.41 34.90 -22.47
N ALA A 488 -50.15 35.28 -22.76
CA ALA A 488 -48.95 34.73 -22.18
C ALA A 488 -48.83 35.08 -20.67
N ILE A 489 -49.25 36.28 -20.28
CA ILE A 489 -49.29 36.67 -18.86
C ILE A 489 -50.32 35.83 -18.10
N GLU A 490 -51.49 35.59 -18.66
CA GLU A 490 -52.49 34.75 -18.02
C GLU A 490 -52.04 33.29 -17.90
N ASN A 491 -51.40 32.76 -18.94
CA ASN A 491 -50.81 31.42 -18.90
C ASN A 491 -49.67 31.30 -17.85
N ALA A 492 -48.84 32.37 -17.72
CA ALA A 492 -47.81 32.43 -16.67
C ALA A 492 -48.42 32.40 -15.28
N ARG A 493 -49.53 33.12 -15.03
CA ARG A 493 -50.25 33.08 -13.75
C ARG A 493 -50.80 31.68 -13.45
N GLN A 494 -51.37 31.02 -14.46
CA GLN A 494 -51.88 29.65 -14.30
C GLN A 494 -50.76 28.66 -14.00
N LEU A 495 -49.58 28.76 -14.65
CA LEU A 495 -48.42 27.93 -14.35
C LEU A 495 -47.93 28.14 -12.91
N LEU A 496 -47.87 29.37 -12.44
CA LEU A 496 -47.47 29.69 -11.06
C LEU A 496 -48.52 29.26 -10.02
N ALA A 497 -49.81 29.32 -10.34
CA ALA A 497 -50.88 28.88 -9.44
C ALA A 497 -50.95 27.34 -9.31
N ASN A 498 -50.52 26.60 -10.33
CA ASN A 498 -50.45 25.12 -10.36
C ASN A 498 -49.08 24.55 -9.94
N ALA A 499 -48.18 25.42 -9.44
CA ALA A 499 -46.81 25.07 -9.09
C ALA A 499 -46.58 24.58 -7.61
#